data_10cfeb89c39917ecc826f8ea983da507
#
_entry.id   10cfeb89c39917ecc826f8ea983da507
#
_cell.length_a   1.000
_cell.length_b   1.000
_cell.length_c   1.000
_cell.angle_alpha   90.00
_cell.angle_beta   90.00
_cell.angle_gamma   90.00
#
_symmetry.space_group_name_H-M   'P 1'
#
loop_
_entity.id
_entity.type
_entity.pdbx_description
1 polymer ?
#
loop_
_entity_poly.entity_id
_entity_poly.type
_entity_poly.pdbx_seq_one_letter_code
_entity_poly.pdbx_strand_id
1 'polypeptide(L)'
;MKLVTVGTVAFDDIETPRGRAEMVIGGAATYISRSASFFVENQGIVSVIGGDFPEDELEEMRSLGINTDGIEIKKEEKSFFWAGRYHDNMNKRDTLITDLNVLANFEPKLPEAYRSAEYLMLGNLTPDIQMDVLNQMHKRPKLVVLDTMNFWMDIALDGLVAVLKRIDVLTINDEEARQL
;
A
#
# COMPACT_ATOMS: atom_id res chain seq x y z
N MET A 1 -2.60 -5.70 -18.01
CA MET A 1 -3.12 -5.51 -16.64
C MET A 1 -4.11 -4.36 -16.64
N LYS A 2 -5.25 -4.50 -15.98
CA LYS A 2 -6.26 -3.42 -15.89
C LYS A 2 -5.90 -2.43 -14.78
N LEU A 3 -5.69 -2.94 -13.57
CA LEU A 3 -5.27 -2.17 -12.40
C LEU A 3 -3.97 -2.73 -11.85
N VAL A 4 -3.06 -1.87 -11.44
CA VAL A 4 -1.92 -2.20 -10.60
C VAL A 4 -2.02 -1.40 -9.32
N THR A 5 -1.92 -2.08 -8.18
CA THR A 5 -1.86 -1.48 -6.86
C THR A 5 -0.46 -1.68 -6.30
N VAL A 6 0.17 -0.60 -5.88
CA VAL A 6 1.48 -0.62 -5.21
C VAL A 6 1.31 -0.10 -3.80
N GLY A 7 1.76 -0.84 -2.80
CA GLY A 7 1.59 -0.44 -1.41
C GLY A 7 2.04 -1.52 -0.44
N THR A 8 1.74 -1.32 0.83
CA THR A 8 2.08 -2.26 1.89
C THR A 8 1.16 -3.48 1.90
N VAL A 9 1.76 -4.64 2.16
CA VAL A 9 1.13 -5.86 2.69
C VAL A 9 1.75 -6.08 4.05
N ALA A 10 0.94 -6.25 5.09
CA ALA A 10 1.38 -6.08 6.46
C ALA A 10 0.67 -7.01 7.44
N PHE A 11 1.20 -7.05 8.67
CA PHE A 11 0.44 -7.43 9.85
C PHE A 11 0.13 -6.20 10.68
N ASP A 12 -1.10 -6.12 11.20
CA ASP A 12 -1.54 -5.05 12.07
C ASP A 12 -2.03 -5.60 13.43
N ASP A 13 -1.63 -4.92 14.52
CA ASP A 13 -2.28 -5.04 15.83
C ASP A 13 -3.17 -3.81 16.02
N ILE A 14 -4.46 -4.05 16.22
CA ILE A 14 -5.45 -2.99 16.34
C ILE A 14 -6.12 -3.04 17.71
N GLU A 15 -5.97 -1.97 18.49
CA GLU A 15 -6.68 -1.75 19.74
C GLU A 15 -7.77 -0.70 19.54
N THR A 16 -8.96 -0.98 20.01
CA THR A 16 -10.11 -0.07 19.99
C THR A 16 -10.78 -0.07 21.36
N PRO A 17 -11.65 0.90 21.68
CA PRO A 17 -12.46 0.87 22.91
C PRO A 17 -13.36 -0.36 23.05
N ARG A 18 -13.56 -1.11 21.95
CA ARG A 18 -14.44 -2.29 21.91
C ARG A 18 -13.71 -3.63 21.93
N GLY A 19 -12.38 -3.62 21.81
CA GLY A 19 -11.56 -4.83 21.79
C GLY A 19 -10.24 -4.68 21.05
N ARG A 20 -9.50 -5.77 21.03
CA ARG A 20 -8.18 -5.86 20.39
C ARG A 20 -8.16 -7.02 19.39
N ALA A 21 -7.50 -6.81 18.26
CA ALA A 21 -7.15 -7.82 17.28
C ALA A 21 -5.65 -7.78 17.04
N GLU A 22 -5.02 -8.95 17.07
CA GLU A 22 -3.56 -9.09 16.93
C GLU A 22 -3.23 -9.86 15.66
N MET A 23 -2.12 -9.48 15.02
CA MET A 23 -1.58 -10.13 13.82
C MET A 23 -2.62 -10.31 12.71
N VAL A 24 -3.50 -9.32 12.55
CA VAL A 24 -4.45 -9.33 11.43
C VAL A 24 -3.77 -8.88 10.15
N ILE A 25 -4.23 -9.41 9.03
CA ILE A 25 -3.72 -8.99 7.73
C ILE A 25 -4.08 -7.53 7.48
N GLY A 26 -3.05 -6.73 7.23
CA GLY A 26 -3.11 -5.30 7.05
C GLY A 26 -2.45 -4.82 5.77
N GLY A 27 -2.21 -3.53 5.73
CA GLY A 27 -1.52 -2.87 4.62
C GLY A 27 -2.45 -2.31 3.54
N ALA A 28 -2.08 -1.14 3.02
CA ALA A 28 -2.88 -0.41 2.05
C ALA A 28 -3.14 -1.23 0.77
N ALA A 29 -2.11 -1.89 0.21
CA ALA A 29 -2.26 -2.65 -1.02
C ALA A 29 -3.18 -3.87 -0.84
N THR A 30 -3.18 -4.51 0.33
CA THR A 30 -4.08 -5.61 0.66
C THR A 30 -5.54 -5.18 0.53
N TYR A 31 -5.91 -4.12 1.24
CA TYR A 31 -7.31 -3.66 1.27
C TYR A 31 -7.75 -3.06 -0.06
N ILE A 32 -6.89 -2.29 -0.71
CA ILE A 32 -7.18 -1.72 -2.04
C ILE A 32 -7.44 -2.85 -3.04
N SER A 33 -6.55 -3.84 -3.12
CA SER A 33 -6.68 -4.94 -4.10
C SER A 33 -7.90 -5.81 -3.81
N ARG A 34 -8.16 -6.16 -2.54
CA ARG A 34 -9.36 -6.91 -2.14
C ARG A 34 -10.64 -6.13 -2.47
N SER A 35 -10.69 -4.84 -2.17
CA SER A 35 -11.84 -4.00 -2.51
C SER A 35 -12.04 -3.88 -4.02
N ALA A 36 -10.96 -3.70 -4.77
CA ALA A 36 -11.01 -3.58 -6.22
C ALA A 36 -11.45 -4.89 -6.91
N SER A 37 -11.21 -6.07 -6.30
CA SER A 37 -11.59 -7.37 -6.89
C SER A 37 -13.10 -7.52 -7.14
N PHE A 38 -13.93 -6.75 -6.44
CA PHE A 38 -15.37 -6.71 -6.68
C PHE A 38 -15.77 -5.96 -7.96
N PHE A 39 -14.86 -5.17 -8.54
CA PHE A 39 -15.15 -4.24 -9.64
C PHE A 39 -14.23 -4.40 -10.83
N VAL A 40 -13.04 -4.94 -10.61
CA VAL A 40 -11.98 -4.98 -11.62
C VAL A 40 -11.42 -6.40 -11.73
N GLU A 41 -11.56 -6.96 -12.91
CA GLU A 41 -10.84 -8.17 -13.30
C GLU A 41 -9.43 -7.82 -13.79
N ASN A 42 -8.50 -8.78 -13.73
CA ASN A 42 -7.14 -8.63 -14.24
C ASN A 42 -6.35 -7.51 -13.55
N GLN A 43 -6.27 -7.59 -12.23
CA GLN A 43 -5.48 -6.70 -11.40
C GLN A 43 -4.19 -7.36 -10.89
N GLY A 44 -3.20 -6.54 -10.55
CA GLY A 44 -1.93 -6.97 -9.97
C GLY A 44 -1.57 -6.15 -8.75
N ILE A 45 -0.85 -6.75 -7.82
CA ILE A 45 -0.33 -6.12 -6.61
C ILE A 45 1.19 -6.11 -6.64
N VAL A 46 1.80 -5.01 -6.21
CA VAL A 46 3.25 -4.85 -6.03
C VAL A 46 3.52 -4.48 -4.59
N SER A 47 4.28 -5.32 -3.91
CA SER A 47 4.62 -5.17 -2.50
C SER A 47 5.85 -6.00 -2.14
N VAL A 48 6.21 -6.01 -0.87
CA VAL A 48 7.22 -6.89 -0.28
C VAL A 48 6.68 -7.49 1.00
N ILE A 49 6.96 -8.80 1.22
CA ILE A 49 6.60 -9.53 2.43
C ILE A 49 7.78 -10.34 2.94
N GLY A 50 7.75 -10.69 4.21
CA GLY A 50 8.71 -11.60 4.82
C GLY A 50 8.32 -13.07 4.65
N GLY A 51 9.21 -13.96 5.12
CA GLY A 51 8.94 -15.39 5.15
C GLY A 51 7.92 -15.84 6.21
N ASP A 52 7.51 -14.90 7.06
CA ASP A 52 6.48 -15.10 8.09
C ASP A 52 5.05 -14.84 7.57
N PHE A 53 4.90 -14.35 6.32
CA PHE A 53 3.57 -14.09 5.75
C PHE A 53 2.91 -15.39 5.32
N PRO A 54 1.62 -15.62 5.70
CA PRO A 54 0.92 -16.87 5.41
C PRO A 54 0.70 -17.09 3.91
N GLU A 55 1.02 -18.27 3.40
CA GLU A 55 0.80 -18.62 1.98
C GLU A 55 -0.70 -18.69 1.64
N ASP A 56 -1.55 -19.11 2.57
CA ASP A 56 -2.99 -19.18 2.39
C ASP A 56 -3.61 -17.78 2.13
N GLU A 57 -3.05 -16.71 2.69
CA GLU A 57 -3.47 -15.34 2.38
C GLU A 57 -3.11 -14.93 0.94
N LEU A 58 -1.96 -15.38 0.43
CA LEU A 58 -1.59 -15.18 -0.97
C LEU A 58 -2.48 -16.01 -1.91
N GLU A 59 -2.82 -17.25 -1.51
CA GLU A 59 -3.76 -18.09 -2.25
C GLU A 59 -5.16 -17.48 -2.27
N GLU A 60 -5.62 -16.89 -1.17
CA GLU A 60 -6.88 -16.16 -1.14
C GLU A 60 -6.86 -14.97 -2.11
N MET A 61 -5.81 -14.14 -2.09
CA MET A 61 -5.67 -13.04 -3.06
C MET A 61 -5.74 -13.54 -4.50
N ARG A 62 -5.03 -14.63 -4.83
CA ARG A 62 -5.07 -15.25 -6.16
C ARG A 62 -6.48 -15.73 -6.53
N SER A 63 -7.20 -16.30 -5.57
CA SER A 63 -8.58 -16.78 -5.76
C SER A 63 -9.57 -15.64 -6.08
N LEU A 64 -9.27 -14.42 -5.60
CA LEU A 64 -9.99 -13.19 -5.91
C LEU A 64 -9.56 -12.55 -7.25
N GLY A 65 -8.73 -13.23 -8.04
CA GLY A 65 -8.24 -12.73 -9.33
C GLY A 65 -7.14 -11.67 -9.22
N ILE A 66 -6.49 -11.56 -8.06
CA ILE A 66 -5.36 -10.66 -7.85
C ILE A 66 -4.07 -11.40 -8.24
N ASN A 67 -3.38 -10.92 -9.27
CA ASN A 67 -2.07 -11.46 -9.63
C ASN A 67 -1.02 -10.97 -8.62
N THR A 68 -0.32 -11.91 -7.99
CA THR A 68 0.68 -11.66 -6.93
C THR A 68 2.14 -11.71 -7.41
N ASP A 69 2.39 -11.79 -8.73
CA ASP A 69 3.76 -11.87 -9.30
C ASP A 69 4.63 -10.64 -8.98
N GLY A 70 4.00 -9.54 -8.57
CA GLY A 70 4.68 -8.32 -8.14
C GLY A 70 5.01 -8.29 -6.64
N ILE A 71 4.71 -9.34 -5.88
CA ILE A 71 5.08 -9.42 -4.47
C ILE A 71 6.46 -10.07 -4.34
N GLU A 72 7.42 -9.31 -3.82
CA GLU A 72 8.73 -9.82 -3.44
C GLU A 72 8.64 -10.55 -2.10
N ILE A 73 9.18 -11.78 -2.01
CA ILE A 73 9.20 -12.57 -0.76
C ILE A 73 10.63 -12.66 -0.25
N LYS A 74 10.92 -12.00 0.88
CA LYS A 74 12.22 -12.05 1.58
C LYS A 74 12.17 -13.07 2.71
N LYS A 75 12.48 -14.32 2.39
CA LYS A 75 12.27 -15.49 3.27
C LYS A 75 12.91 -15.40 4.65
N GLU A 76 14.05 -14.72 4.76
CA GLU A 76 14.82 -14.60 6.01
C GLU A 76 14.46 -13.37 6.84
N GLU A 77 13.55 -12.54 6.33
CA GLU A 77 13.12 -11.31 6.99
C GLU A 77 11.65 -11.43 7.43
N LYS A 78 11.22 -10.51 8.29
CA LYS A 78 9.81 -10.37 8.71
C LYS A 78 9.06 -9.40 7.82
N SER A 79 7.76 -9.63 7.71
CA SER A 79 6.83 -8.70 7.06
C SER A 79 6.71 -7.38 7.83
N PHE A 80 6.31 -6.32 7.17
CA PHE A 80 5.98 -5.04 7.80
C PHE A 80 4.90 -5.24 8.87
N PHE A 81 5.13 -4.64 10.03
CA PHE A 81 4.21 -4.72 11.16
C PHE A 81 3.87 -3.32 11.69
N TRP A 82 2.60 -3.09 11.96
CA TRP A 82 2.12 -1.87 12.57
C TRP A 82 1.17 -2.18 13.73
N ALA A 83 1.28 -1.41 14.81
CA ALA A 83 0.35 -1.48 15.91
C ALA A 83 -0.20 -0.09 16.22
N GLY A 84 -1.53 0.00 16.37
CA GLY A 84 -2.21 1.25 16.64
C GLY A 84 -3.40 1.12 17.56
N ARG A 85 -3.66 2.22 18.27
CA ARG A 85 -4.82 2.38 19.15
C ARG A 85 -5.74 3.44 18.59
N TYR A 86 -6.98 3.05 18.30
CA TYR A 86 -8.05 3.94 17.87
C TYR A 86 -8.81 4.51 19.06
N HIS A 87 -9.16 5.79 18.99
CA HIS A 87 -9.99 6.48 19.98
C HIS A 87 -11.48 6.24 19.73
N ASP A 88 -12.34 6.70 20.66
CA ASP A 88 -13.79 6.46 20.65
C ASP A 88 -14.46 6.88 19.33
N ASN A 89 -13.99 7.96 18.70
CA ASN A 89 -14.52 8.45 17.43
C ASN A 89 -13.99 7.72 16.18
N MET A 90 -13.06 6.75 16.35
CA MET A 90 -12.40 5.97 15.29
C MET A 90 -11.64 6.79 14.22
N ASN A 91 -11.70 8.11 14.28
CA ASN A 91 -10.98 8.99 13.34
C ASN A 91 -9.53 9.29 13.81
N LYS A 92 -9.33 9.26 15.13
CA LYS A 92 -8.01 9.46 15.72
C LYS A 92 -7.42 8.13 16.13
N ARG A 93 -6.14 7.98 15.83
CA ARG A 93 -5.35 6.82 16.24
C ARG A 93 -3.98 7.27 16.74
N ASP A 94 -3.45 6.53 17.70
CA ASP A 94 -2.07 6.59 18.11
C ASP A 94 -1.32 5.42 17.49
N THR A 95 -0.18 5.67 16.85
CA THR A 95 0.75 4.63 16.44
C THR A 95 1.54 4.19 17.67
N LEU A 96 1.49 2.91 17.99
CA LEU A 96 2.21 2.31 19.13
C LEU A 96 3.53 1.70 18.68
N ILE A 97 3.53 0.98 17.56
CA ILE A 97 4.69 0.28 16.99
C ILE A 97 4.67 0.45 15.47
N THR A 98 5.85 0.60 14.88
CA THR A 98 6.07 0.53 13.43
C THR A 98 7.38 -0.20 13.19
N ASP A 99 7.30 -1.47 12.84
CA ASP A 99 8.46 -2.29 12.47
C ASP A 99 8.51 -2.39 10.94
N LEU A 100 9.38 -1.62 10.33
CA LEU A 100 9.48 -1.57 8.87
C LEU A 100 9.90 -2.92 8.27
N ASN A 101 10.80 -3.65 8.93
CA ASN A 101 11.27 -4.96 8.48
C ASN A 101 11.61 -4.96 6.98
N VAL A 102 11.01 -5.86 6.17
CA VAL A 102 11.24 -5.91 4.71
C VAL A 102 10.96 -4.60 3.99
N LEU A 103 10.10 -3.74 4.54
CA LEU A 103 9.73 -2.47 3.92
C LEU A 103 10.85 -1.43 3.97
N ALA A 104 11.79 -1.55 4.95
CA ALA A 104 12.88 -0.59 5.13
C ALA A 104 13.78 -0.43 3.89
N ASN A 105 13.92 -1.51 3.12
CA ASN A 105 14.74 -1.57 1.92
C ASN A 105 13.92 -2.06 0.71
N PHE A 106 12.67 -1.64 0.64
CA PHE A 106 11.80 -2.02 -0.46
C PHE A 106 12.08 -1.16 -1.68
N GLU A 107 12.48 -1.81 -2.74
CA GLU A 107 12.65 -1.23 -4.08
C GLU A 107 11.67 -1.93 -5.02
N PRO A 108 10.51 -1.32 -5.33
CA PRO A 108 9.50 -1.97 -6.16
C PRO A 108 10.03 -2.26 -7.55
N LYS A 109 9.85 -3.50 -8.00
CA LYS A 109 10.15 -3.93 -9.36
C LYS A 109 8.87 -4.37 -10.03
N LEU A 110 8.34 -3.53 -10.91
CA LEU A 110 7.12 -3.86 -11.62
C LEU A 110 7.40 -4.98 -12.63
N PRO A 111 6.66 -6.11 -12.55
CA PRO A 111 6.65 -7.08 -13.63
C PRO A 111 6.34 -6.42 -14.97
N GLU A 112 6.90 -6.92 -16.06
CA GLU A 112 6.73 -6.34 -17.39
C GLU A 112 5.25 -6.18 -17.77
N ALA A 113 4.43 -7.18 -17.44
CA ALA A 113 2.98 -7.15 -17.69
C ALA A 113 2.23 -6.03 -16.94
N TYR A 114 2.84 -5.45 -15.88
CA TYR A 114 2.23 -4.40 -15.07
C TYR A 114 2.55 -3.00 -15.58
N ARG A 115 3.69 -2.82 -16.26
CA ARG A 115 4.21 -1.52 -16.70
C ARG A 115 3.33 -0.80 -17.73
N SER A 116 2.36 -1.49 -18.30
CA SER A 116 1.38 -0.93 -19.24
C SER A 116 -0.05 -0.96 -18.69
N ALA A 117 -0.25 -1.01 -17.38
CA ALA A 117 -1.56 -1.01 -16.75
C ALA A 117 -2.40 0.21 -17.14
N GLU A 118 -3.72 0.02 -17.23
CA GLU A 118 -4.64 1.12 -17.55
C GLU A 118 -4.83 2.07 -16.37
N TYR A 119 -4.85 1.53 -15.16
CA TYR A 119 -5.04 2.24 -13.90
C TYR A 119 -3.92 1.91 -12.93
N LEU A 120 -3.46 2.91 -12.19
CA LEU A 120 -2.43 2.76 -11.18
C LEU A 120 -2.93 3.34 -9.85
N MET A 121 -2.87 2.53 -8.80
CA MET A 121 -3.13 2.96 -7.43
C MET A 121 -1.82 2.91 -6.65
N LEU A 122 -1.36 4.07 -6.20
CA LEU A 122 -0.19 4.23 -5.35
C LEU A 122 -0.68 4.34 -3.91
N GLY A 123 -0.59 3.24 -3.17
CA GLY A 123 -0.88 3.20 -1.74
C GLY A 123 0.17 3.94 -0.92
N ASN A 124 -0.09 4.04 0.38
CA ASN A 124 0.76 4.75 1.32
C ASN A 124 2.17 4.13 1.41
N LEU A 125 3.11 4.78 0.74
CA LEU A 125 4.56 4.50 0.74
C LEU A 125 5.31 5.84 0.70
N THR A 126 6.65 5.78 0.78
CA THR A 126 7.45 7.00 0.62
C THR A 126 7.24 7.63 -0.76
N PRO A 127 7.23 8.97 -0.88
CA PRO A 127 7.11 9.64 -2.18
C PRO A 127 8.16 9.21 -3.20
N ASP A 128 9.37 8.86 -2.77
CA ASP A 128 10.44 8.38 -3.65
C ASP A 128 10.08 7.04 -4.30
N ILE A 129 9.53 6.11 -3.52
CA ILE A 129 9.02 4.82 -4.02
C ILE A 129 7.86 5.04 -5.00
N GLN A 130 6.92 5.93 -4.66
CA GLN A 130 5.79 6.25 -5.52
C GLN A 130 6.24 6.88 -6.84
N MET A 131 7.25 7.75 -6.80
CA MET A 131 7.86 8.35 -7.99
C MET A 131 8.59 7.32 -8.84
N ASP A 132 9.33 6.40 -8.21
CA ASP A 132 10.03 5.33 -8.92
C ASP A 132 9.04 4.43 -9.68
N VAL A 133 7.94 4.04 -9.05
CA VAL A 133 6.84 3.29 -9.70
C VAL A 133 6.31 4.02 -10.93
N LEU A 134 6.05 5.34 -10.82
CA LEU A 134 5.60 6.15 -11.94
C LEU A 134 6.61 6.18 -13.10
N ASN A 135 7.91 6.16 -12.78
CA ASN A 135 8.97 6.14 -13.79
C ASN A 135 9.16 4.78 -14.46
N GLN A 136 8.77 3.68 -13.82
CA GLN A 136 8.80 2.34 -14.40
C GLN A 136 7.65 2.08 -15.39
N MET A 137 6.60 2.91 -15.42
CA MET A 137 5.49 2.75 -16.36
C MET A 137 5.93 3.07 -17.80
N HIS A 138 5.65 2.17 -18.75
CA HIS A 138 5.97 2.36 -20.17
C HIS A 138 5.15 3.48 -20.82
N LYS A 139 3.95 3.72 -20.32
CA LYS A 139 3.06 4.80 -20.74
C LYS A 139 2.27 5.30 -19.53
N ARG A 140 1.87 6.55 -19.56
CA ARG A 140 1.02 7.10 -18.52
C ARG A 140 -0.30 6.31 -18.44
N PRO A 141 -0.68 5.80 -17.26
CA PRO A 141 -2.01 5.22 -17.03
C PRO A 141 -3.13 6.22 -17.34
N LYS A 142 -4.32 5.72 -17.65
CA LYS A 142 -5.52 6.55 -17.86
C LYS A 142 -5.94 7.29 -16.59
N LEU A 143 -5.66 6.68 -15.44
CA LEU A 143 -5.92 7.25 -14.12
C LEU A 143 -4.81 6.79 -13.16
N VAL A 144 -4.26 7.74 -12.43
CA VAL A 144 -3.33 7.50 -11.32
C VAL A 144 -3.94 8.06 -10.04
N VAL A 145 -4.15 7.18 -9.08
CA VAL A 145 -4.68 7.53 -7.75
C VAL A 145 -3.55 7.40 -6.73
N LEU A 146 -3.46 8.34 -5.81
CA LEU A 146 -2.47 8.36 -4.74
C LEU A 146 -3.16 8.33 -3.39
N ASP A 147 -2.63 7.53 -2.49
CA ASP A 147 -2.86 7.57 -1.05
C ASP A 147 -1.56 8.00 -0.35
N THR A 148 -1.68 8.81 0.71
CA THR A 148 -0.56 9.32 1.49
C THR A 148 -0.93 9.43 2.97
N MET A 149 -0.05 10.00 3.78
CA MET A 149 -0.31 10.24 5.21
C MET A 149 0.49 11.44 5.73
N ASN A 150 0.07 11.93 6.90
CA ASN A 150 0.67 13.07 7.60
C ASN A 150 2.21 12.98 7.68
N PHE A 151 2.74 11.80 7.98
CA PHE A 151 4.18 11.59 8.16
C PHE A 151 4.98 12.02 6.93
N TRP A 152 4.51 11.72 5.71
CA TRP A 152 5.22 12.13 4.50
C TRP A 152 5.09 13.63 4.23
N MET A 153 4.01 14.26 4.69
CA MET A 153 3.84 15.72 4.63
C MET A 153 4.84 16.42 5.56
N ASP A 154 5.17 15.80 6.69
CA ASP A 154 6.13 16.36 7.66
C ASP A 154 7.59 16.22 7.20
N ILE A 155 7.96 15.07 6.63
CA ILE A 155 9.38 14.76 6.40
C ILE A 155 9.81 14.71 4.94
N ALA A 156 8.86 14.64 3.98
CA ALA A 156 9.13 14.43 2.56
C ALA A 156 8.18 15.27 1.65
N LEU A 157 7.79 16.45 2.09
CA LEU A 157 6.78 17.28 1.40
C LEU A 157 7.18 17.59 -0.05
N ASP A 158 8.43 17.95 -0.32
CA ASP A 158 8.89 18.26 -1.68
C ASP A 158 8.74 17.07 -2.63
N GLY A 159 9.09 15.88 -2.14
CA GLY A 159 8.90 14.62 -2.87
C GLY A 159 7.41 14.34 -3.11
N LEU A 160 6.58 14.51 -2.09
CA LEU A 160 5.13 14.35 -2.20
C LEU A 160 4.54 15.32 -3.23
N VAL A 161 4.92 16.60 -3.18
CA VAL A 161 4.48 17.61 -4.17
C VAL A 161 4.92 17.24 -5.60
N ALA A 162 6.11 16.63 -5.75
CA ALA A 162 6.55 16.14 -7.06
C ALA A 162 5.66 15.00 -7.57
N VAL A 163 5.26 14.06 -6.71
CA VAL A 163 4.33 12.97 -7.05
C VAL A 163 2.93 13.52 -7.37
N LEU A 164 2.43 14.48 -6.57
CA LEU A 164 1.12 15.10 -6.78
C LEU A 164 0.96 15.71 -8.19
N LYS A 165 2.04 16.20 -8.79
CA LYS A 165 2.03 16.72 -10.18
C LYS A 165 1.87 15.63 -11.25
N ARG A 166 1.97 14.36 -10.87
CA ARG A 166 1.95 13.20 -11.78
C ARG A 166 0.69 12.34 -11.66
N ILE A 167 -0.19 12.65 -10.71
CA ILE A 167 -1.42 11.90 -10.43
C ILE A 167 -2.67 12.63 -10.93
N ASP A 168 -3.81 11.95 -10.86
CA ASP A 168 -5.12 12.49 -11.23
C ASP A 168 -6.05 12.62 -10.00
N VAL A 169 -5.92 11.73 -9.02
CA VAL A 169 -6.76 11.70 -7.81
C VAL A 169 -5.89 11.51 -6.59
N LEU A 170 -6.13 12.33 -5.57
CA LEU A 170 -5.55 12.18 -4.24
C LEU A 170 -6.63 11.73 -3.27
N THR A 171 -6.38 10.66 -2.52
CA THR A 171 -7.23 10.19 -1.43
C THR A 171 -6.57 10.54 -0.10
N ILE A 172 -7.21 11.39 0.68
CA ILE A 172 -6.74 11.83 2.00
C ILE A 172 -7.92 12.04 2.94
N ASN A 173 -7.66 11.95 4.24
CA ASN A 173 -8.63 12.31 5.26
C ASN A 173 -8.65 13.84 5.50
N ASP A 174 -9.55 14.29 6.39
CA ASP A 174 -9.74 15.72 6.65
C ASP A 174 -8.59 16.36 7.45
N GLU A 175 -7.86 15.60 8.26
CA GLU A 175 -6.67 16.09 8.96
C GLU A 175 -5.51 16.28 7.97
N GLU A 176 -5.28 15.33 7.11
CA GLU A 176 -4.28 15.39 6.04
C GLU A 176 -4.57 16.52 5.05
N ALA A 177 -5.86 16.72 4.72
CA ALA A 177 -6.27 17.82 3.83
C ALA A 177 -6.07 19.22 4.43
N ARG A 178 -6.04 19.34 5.78
CA ARG A 178 -5.72 20.62 6.44
C ARG A 178 -4.22 20.85 6.59
N GLN A 179 -3.44 19.76 6.61
CA GLN A 179 -1.99 19.81 6.75
C GLN A 179 -1.31 20.13 5.42
N LEU A 180 -1.81 19.57 4.30
CA LEU A 180 -1.32 19.77 2.95
C LEU A 180 -1.61 21.20 2.44
#